data_942b264a98a3961581be4a5b09d88d2a
#
_entry.id   942b264a98a3961581be4a5b09d88d2a
#
_cell.length_a   1.000
_cell.length_b   1.000
_cell.length_c   1.000
_cell.angle_alpha   90.00
_cell.angle_beta   90.00
_cell.angle_gamma   90.00
#
_symmetry.space_group_name_H-M   'P 1'
#
loop_
_entity.id
_entity.type
_entity.pdbx_description
1 polymer ?
#
loop_
_entity_poly.entity_id
_entity_poly.type
_entity_poly.pdbx_seq_one_letter_code
_entity_poly.pdbx_strand_id
1 'polypeptide(L)'
;MKNKIFDFFKCKKKLFIIFFAFILMFLQFDKSIFDHQNYESYLTSQNFSDTFVINKINNPNKKKNGYGLKYVFFKDYAHVIQNNKDVKKNFYGFACANNSFVNKYYKKGNFISFNNGKKLKIIDVIKKNENVYVNLEKGKIDLKNTLPDFSIYETESNKMISREGVDDYVSLVGIQGHIFSFLYNNCHISLSMCYHINNLLLAVVLVVICVLVKKKTNLLFASIMYISFTLSPWLTTFSRSLYWIAFAWFIPCIMAMLYFDQYKKRYLVLMYLSVLFKCLAGYEYISTIFIFALAIPFAEIIKNRVNWKTIIKHLC
;
A
#
# COMPACT_ATOMS: atom_id res chain seq x y z
N MET A 1 -2.53 -27.46 47.15
CA MET A 1 -1.99 -27.99 45.89
C MET A 1 -3.04 -28.10 44.80
N LYS A 2 -4.24 -28.64 45.04
CA LYS A 2 -5.35 -28.76 44.05
C LYS A 2 -5.72 -27.41 43.37
N ASN A 3 -5.80 -26.30 44.11
CA ASN A 3 -6.17 -24.99 43.54
C ASN A 3 -5.13 -24.47 42.53
N LYS A 4 -3.82 -24.66 42.78
CA LYS A 4 -2.78 -24.21 41.83
C LYS A 4 -2.80 -24.99 40.50
N ILE A 5 -3.12 -26.28 40.56
CA ILE A 5 -3.24 -27.13 39.37
C ILE A 5 -4.47 -26.73 38.56
N PHE A 6 -5.60 -26.49 39.23
CA PHE A 6 -6.83 -26.03 38.56
C PHE A 6 -6.67 -24.66 37.91
N ASP A 7 -6.02 -23.71 38.57
CA ASP A 7 -5.73 -22.39 38.02
C ASP A 7 -4.77 -22.46 36.81
N PHE A 8 -3.80 -23.38 36.85
CA PHE A 8 -2.89 -23.63 35.73
C PHE A 8 -3.62 -24.18 34.51
N PHE A 9 -4.53 -25.13 34.63
CA PHE A 9 -5.34 -25.64 33.52
C PHE A 9 -6.32 -24.61 33.01
N LYS A 10 -6.91 -23.79 33.86
CA LYS A 10 -7.80 -22.69 33.48
C LYS A 10 -7.04 -21.60 32.71
N CYS A 11 -5.81 -21.31 33.08
CA CYS A 11 -4.93 -20.37 32.37
C CYS A 11 -4.54 -20.92 30.99
N LYS A 12 -4.14 -22.19 30.88
CA LYS A 12 -3.82 -22.84 29.59
C LYS A 12 -5.01 -22.88 28.65
N LYS A 13 -6.22 -23.19 29.14
CA LYS A 13 -7.44 -23.18 28.34
C LYS A 13 -7.74 -21.77 27.76
N LYS A 14 -7.57 -20.71 28.56
CA LYS A 14 -7.74 -19.34 28.10
C LYS A 14 -6.72 -18.97 27.01
N LEU A 15 -5.46 -19.32 27.21
CA LEU A 15 -4.39 -19.07 26.24
C LEU A 15 -4.65 -19.80 24.93
N PHE A 16 -5.09 -21.06 25.01
CA PHE A 16 -5.44 -21.85 23.83
C PHE A 16 -6.58 -21.22 23.03
N ILE A 17 -7.64 -20.72 23.68
CA ILE A 17 -8.76 -20.05 23.00
C ILE A 17 -8.28 -18.78 22.31
N ILE A 18 -7.43 -17.97 22.96
CA ILE A 18 -6.88 -16.74 22.36
C ILE A 18 -6.00 -17.08 21.16
N PHE A 19 -5.16 -18.10 21.27
CA PHE A 19 -4.30 -18.54 20.18
C PHE A 19 -5.11 -19.08 18.99
N PHE A 20 -6.15 -19.85 19.24
CA PHE A 20 -7.05 -20.34 18.20
C PHE A 20 -7.81 -19.19 17.50
N ALA A 21 -8.34 -18.23 18.26
CA ALA A 21 -8.97 -17.04 17.72
C ALA A 21 -7.97 -16.22 16.85
N PHE A 22 -6.74 -16.08 17.28
CA PHE A 22 -5.69 -15.43 16.50
C PHE A 22 -5.43 -16.16 15.18
N ILE A 23 -5.29 -17.48 15.18
CA ILE A 23 -5.07 -18.27 13.96
C ILE A 23 -6.24 -18.08 12.98
N LEU A 24 -7.49 -18.19 13.43
CA LEU A 24 -8.66 -18.01 12.57
C LEU A 24 -8.70 -16.63 11.94
N MET A 25 -8.44 -15.57 12.71
CA MET A 25 -8.40 -14.19 12.20
C MET A 25 -7.25 -14.00 11.20
N PHE A 26 -6.07 -14.52 11.50
CA PHE A 26 -4.93 -14.47 10.58
C PHE A 26 -5.24 -15.19 9.27
N LEU A 27 -5.79 -16.41 9.33
CA LEU A 27 -6.18 -17.16 8.12
C LEU A 27 -7.26 -16.45 7.31
N GLN A 28 -8.19 -15.75 7.96
CA GLN A 28 -9.17 -14.93 7.25
C GLN A 28 -8.48 -13.80 6.48
N PHE A 29 -7.60 -13.05 7.10
CA PHE A 29 -6.90 -11.95 6.43
C PHE A 29 -5.94 -12.44 5.35
N ASP A 30 -5.31 -13.59 5.55
CA ASP A 30 -4.32 -14.14 4.63
C ASP A 30 -4.93 -14.97 3.49
N LYS A 31 -5.98 -15.73 3.76
CA LYS A 31 -6.57 -16.72 2.82
C LYS A 31 -8.06 -16.54 2.57
N SER A 32 -8.74 -15.57 3.21
CA SER A 32 -10.21 -15.38 3.13
C SER A 32 -10.98 -16.68 3.38
N ILE A 33 -10.68 -17.38 4.45
CA ILE A 33 -11.26 -18.70 4.73
C ILE A 33 -12.78 -18.68 4.90
N PHE A 34 -13.36 -17.55 5.33
CA PHE A 34 -14.80 -17.37 5.48
C PHE A 34 -15.47 -16.72 4.27
N ASP A 35 -14.69 -16.24 3.28
CA ASP A 35 -15.19 -15.58 2.08
C ASP A 35 -14.25 -15.84 0.88
N HIS A 36 -13.95 -17.11 0.66
CA HIS A 36 -12.95 -17.54 -0.32
C HIS A 36 -13.33 -17.19 -1.77
N GLN A 37 -14.63 -17.11 -2.08
CA GLN A 37 -15.11 -16.71 -3.40
C GLN A 37 -14.66 -15.30 -3.81
N ASN A 38 -14.44 -14.41 -2.85
CA ASN A 38 -13.98 -13.04 -3.08
C ASN A 38 -12.45 -12.86 -2.93
N TYR A 39 -11.70 -13.96 -2.78
CA TYR A 39 -10.25 -13.93 -2.54
C TYR A 39 -9.48 -13.09 -3.56
N GLU A 40 -9.72 -13.32 -4.86
CA GLU A 40 -9.05 -12.59 -5.94
C GLU A 40 -9.43 -11.10 -5.95
N SER A 41 -10.69 -10.79 -5.66
CA SER A 41 -11.15 -9.40 -5.54
C SER A 41 -10.41 -8.66 -4.40
N TYR A 42 -10.22 -9.31 -3.25
CA TYR A 42 -9.47 -8.73 -2.15
C TYR A 42 -7.97 -8.57 -2.46
N LEU A 43 -7.38 -9.50 -3.22
CA LEU A 43 -5.98 -9.39 -3.65
C LEU A 43 -5.75 -8.21 -4.59
N THR A 44 -6.68 -7.97 -5.51
CA THR A 44 -6.48 -7.00 -6.59
C THR A 44 -6.97 -5.60 -6.25
N SER A 45 -7.88 -5.46 -5.28
CA SER A 45 -8.53 -4.20 -4.93
C SER A 45 -7.57 -3.07 -4.54
N GLN A 46 -6.41 -3.37 -3.98
CA GLN A 46 -5.40 -2.40 -3.54
C GLN A 46 -4.13 -2.38 -4.40
N ASN A 47 -4.13 -3.06 -5.55
CA ASN A 47 -2.95 -3.16 -6.41
C ASN A 47 -2.39 -1.79 -6.79
N PHE A 48 -3.24 -0.82 -7.09
CA PHE A 48 -2.80 0.53 -7.43
C PHE A 48 -2.04 1.19 -6.28
N SER A 49 -2.58 1.15 -5.06
CA SER A 49 -1.91 1.72 -3.88
C SER A 49 -0.60 1.00 -3.57
N ASP A 50 -0.57 -0.31 -3.69
CA ASP A 50 0.62 -1.12 -3.43
C ASP A 50 1.75 -0.87 -4.43
N THR A 51 1.43 -0.43 -5.65
CA THR A 51 2.47 -0.07 -6.63
C THR A 51 3.43 0.98 -6.11
N PHE A 52 3.00 1.91 -5.26
CA PHE A 52 3.87 2.93 -4.67
C PHE A 52 4.95 2.32 -3.76
N VAL A 53 4.59 1.29 -2.99
CA VAL A 53 5.51 0.56 -2.12
C VAL A 53 6.41 -0.36 -2.94
N ILE A 54 5.84 -1.11 -3.88
CA ILE A 54 6.57 -2.01 -4.78
C ILE A 54 7.59 -1.24 -5.62
N ASN A 55 7.22 -0.07 -6.14
CA ASN A 55 8.14 0.78 -6.88
C ASN A 55 9.30 1.27 -6.02
N LYS A 56 9.07 1.52 -4.73
CA LYS A 56 10.17 1.84 -3.79
C LYS A 56 11.06 0.62 -3.55
N ILE A 57 10.50 -0.57 -3.40
CA ILE A 57 11.25 -1.83 -3.25
C ILE A 57 12.16 -2.05 -4.46
N ASN A 58 11.63 -1.89 -5.67
CA ASN A 58 12.36 -2.11 -6.93
C ASN A 58 13.36 -0.99 -7.26
N ASN A 59 13.22 0.19 -6.66
CA ASN A 59 14.08 1.36 -6.91
C ASN A 59 14.60 1.97 -5.60
N PRO A 60 15.30 1.21 -4.73
CA PRO A 60 15.66 1.64 -3.38
C PRO A 60 16.57 2.88 -3.38
N ASN A 61 17.47 2.99 -4.34
CA ASN A 61 18.56 3.98 -4.40
C ASN A 61 18.21 5.26 -5.20
N LYS A 62 17.05 5.34 -5.84
CA LYS A 62 16.62 6.57 -6.51
C LYS A 62 16.12 7.57 -5.48
N LYS A 63 17.06 8.20 -4.78
CA LYS A 63 16.78 9.28 -3.82
C LYS A 63 16.72 10.61 -4.56
N LYS A 64 15.54 11.26 -4.63
CA LYS A 64 15.46 12.71 -4.84
C LYS A 64 15.30 13.44 -3.51
N ASN A 65 14.32 13.09 -2.70
CA ASN A 65 13.93 13.87 -1.51
C ASN A 65 13.73 13.01 -0.24
N GLY A 66 14.12 11.74 -0.25
CA GLY A 66 14.01 10.87 0.94
C GLY A 66 12.64 10.26 1.21
N TYR A 67 11.66 10.43 0.32
CA TYR A 67 10.33 9.83 0.46
C TYR A 67 10.35 8.31 0.29
N GLY A 68 9.50 7.63 1.05
CA GLY A 68 9.40 6.18 1.08
C GLY A 68 8.50 5.56 0.03
N LEU A 69 7.73 6.35 -0.71
CA LEU A 69 6.83 5.88 -1.76
C LEU A 69 7.28 6.41 -3.11
N LYS A 70 7.10 5.59 -4.15
CA LYS A 70 7.46 5.96 -5.52
C LYS A 70 6.36 5.60 -6.49
N TYR A 71 6.19 6.41 -7.52
CA TYR A 71 5.30 6.11 -8.63
C TYR A 71 6.08 6.01 -9.94
N VAL A 72 5.56 5.18 -10.83
CA VAL A 72 6.01 5.09 -12.21
C VAL A 72 5.13 5.97 -13.07
N PHE A 73 5.74 6.75 -13.93
CA PHE A 73 5.03 7.61 -14.87
C PHE A 73 5.60 7.47 -16.27
N PHE A 74 4.78 7.72 -17.26
CA PHE A 74 5.23 7.81 -18.64
C PHE A 74 5.76 9.22 -18.90
N LYS A 75 6.92 9.31 -19.56
CA LYS A 75 7.58 10.58 -19.90
C LYS A 75 6.95 11.27 -21.09
N ASP A 76 6.14 10.56 -21.84
CA ASP A 76 5.35 11.11 -22.93
C ASP A 76 3.97 10.45 -23.02
N TYR A 77 3.11 11.00 -23.85
CA TYR A 77 1.83 10.43 -24.23
C TYR A 77 1.85 10.15 -25.72
N ALA A 78 1.49 8.95 -26.13
CA ALA A 78 1.46 8.55 -27.52
C ALA A 78 0.19 7.81 -27.89
N HIS A 79 -0.27 8.05 -29.10
CA HIS A 79 -1.33 7.30 -29.74
C HIS A 79 -0.95 7.01 -31.20
N VAL A 80 -1.40 5.88 -31.70
CA VAL A 80 -1.08 5.44 -33.05
C VAL A 80 -1.98 6.15 -34.05
N ILE A 81 -1.36 6.80 -35.01
CA ILE A 81 -2.04 7.44 -36.14
C ILE A 81 -1.67 6.69 -37.41
N GLN A 82 -2.68 6.20 -38.11
CA GLN A 82 -2.53 5.66 -39.45
C GLN A 82 -3.17 6.59 -40.47
N ASN A 83 -2.47 6.86 -41.59
CA ASN A 83 -2.99 7.61 -42.73
C ASN A 83 -3.59 8.98 -42.36
N ASN A 84 -2.92 9.75 -41.53
CA ASN A 84 -3.33 11.13 -41.30
C ASN A 84 -3.06 11.94 -42.58
N LYS A 85 -4.14 12.40 -43.24
CA LYS A 85 -4.08 13.19 -44.49
C LYS A 85 -3.27 14.49 -44.35
N ASP A 86 -3.14 14.99 -43.15
CA ASP A 86 -2.40 16.22 -42.83
C ASP A 86 -0.87 16.00 -42.71
N VAL A 87 -0.43 14.77 -42.71
CA VAL A 87 0.99 14.43 -42.55
C VAL A 87 1.52 13.94 -43.86
N LYS A 88 2.06 13.72 -44.64
CA LYS A 88 2.54 13.27 -45.94
C LYS A 88 1.84 11.99 -46.45
N LYS A 89 1.66 11.89 -47.75
CA LYS A 89 1.01 10.78 -48.45
C LYS A 89 1.55 9.36 -48.12
N ASN A 90 2.78 9.26 -47.59
CA ASN A 90 3.48 8.00 -47.24
C ASN A 90 3.84 7.90 -45.75
N PHE A 91 3.05 8.50 -44.87
CA PHE A 91 3.30 8.40 -43.44
C PHE A 91 2.93 7.01 -42.91
N TYR A 92 3.89 6.42 -42.22
CA TYR A 92 3.70 5.15 -41.48
C TYR A 92 4.29 5.31 -40.11
N GLY A 93 3.47 5.52 -39.08
CA GLY A 93 3.96 5.82 -37.74
C GLY A 93 2.87 6.23 -36.77
N PHE A 94 3.22 6.99 -35.77
CA PHE A 94 2.32 7.44 -34.70
C PHE A 94 2.59 8.90 -34.34
N ALA A 95 1.67 9.50 -33.61
CA ALA A 95 1.86 10.80 -32.99
C ALA A 95 2.03 10.66 -31.48
N CYS A 96 2.77 11.58 -30.90
CA CYS A 96 2.92 11.75 -29.46
C CYS A 96 2.94 13.23 -29.08
N ALA A 97 2.74 13.52 -27.80
CA ALA A 97 2.80 14.88 -27.30
C ALA A 97 4.20 15.49 -27.45
N ASN A 98 4.24 16.77 -27.80
CA ASN A 98 5.49 17.52 -27.91
C ASN A 98 6.02 17.84 -26.51
N ASN A 99 6.96 17.07 -26.03
CA ASN A 99 7.59 17.22 -24.72
C ASN A 99 9.11 17.09 -24.80
N SER A 100 9.80 17.37 -23.69
CA SER A 100 11.26 17.37 -23.62
C SER A 100 11.88 15.98 -23.89
N PHE A 101 11.20 14.89 -23.49
CA PHE A 101 11.67 13.52 -23.72
C PHE A 101 11.59 13.17 -25.21
N VAL A 102 10.44 13.43 -25.85
CA VAL A 102 10.22 13.19 -27.28
C VAL A 102 11.21 13.99 -28.11
N ASN A 103 11.39 15.26 -27.79
CA ASN A 103 12.32 16.14 -28.51
C ASN A 103 13.79 15.69 -28.37
N LYS A 104 14.15 15.09 -27.23
CA LYS A 104 15.52 14.63 -26.99
C LYS A 104 15.83 13.31 -27.66
N TYR A 105 14.89 12.36 -27.64
CA TYR A 105 15.17 10.96 -27.96
C TYR A 105 14.49 10.45 -29.23
N TYR A 106 13.37 11.07 -29.69
CA TYR A 106 12.76 10.69 -30.96
C TYR A 106 13.48 11.38 -32.11
N LYS A 107 14.53 10.74 -32.57
CA LYS A 107 15.41 11.27 -33.62
C LYS A 107 15.48 10.30 -34.79
N LYS A 108 15.65 10.85 -36.00
CA LYS A 108 15.96 10.06 -37.19
C LYS A 108 17.16 9.14 -36.93
N GLY A 109 17.02 7.88 -37.24
CA GLY A 109 18.03 6.85 -37.04
C GLY A 109 17.83 6.00 -35.80
N ASN A 110 17.19 6.50 -34.76
CA ASN A 110 16.85 5.69 -33.57
C ASN A 110 15.78 4.65 -33.88
N PHE A 111 15.68 3.64 -33.01
CA PHE A 111 14.70 2.55 -33.16
C PHE A 111 13.68 2.60 -32.03
N ILE A 112 12.42 2.24 -32.37
CA ILE A 112 11.34 2.06 -31.39
C ILE A 112 10.98 0.57 -31.37
N SER A 113 10.81 0.00 -30.18
CA SER A 113 10.34 -1.38 -30.02
C SER A 113 8.81 -1.45 -29.84
N PHE A 114 8.29 -2.61 -30.11
CA PHE A 114 6.85 -2.93 -30.02
C PHE A 114 6.65 -4.18 -29.17
N ASN A 115 5.45 -4.37 -28.64
CA ASN A 115 5.09 -5.49 -27.73
C ASN A 115 5.43 -6.88 -28.27
N ASN A 116 5.53 -7.01 -29.60
CA ASN A 116 5.92 -8.26 -30.27
C ASN A 116 7.45 -8.42 -30.38
N GLY A 117 8.24 -7.59 -29.71
CA GLY A 117 9.70 -7.60 -29.75
C GLY A 117 10.34 -7.04 -31.01
N LYS A 118 9.54 -6.61 -32.02
CA LYS A 118 10.07 -6.00 -33.23
C LYS A 118 10.49 -4.55 -32.99
N LYS A 119 11.57 -4.15 -33.63
CA LYS A 119 12.10 -2.77 -33.63
C LYS A 119 11.93 -2.17 -35.01
N LEU A 120 11.45 -0.94 -35.09
CA LEU A 120 11.39 -0.16 -36.32
C LEU A 120 12.22 1.11 -36.20
N LYS A 121 12.92 1.44 -37.28
CA LYS A 121 13.76 2.63 -37.38
C LYS A 121 12.91 3.88 -37.57
N ILE A 122 13.24 4.95 -36.87
CA ILE A 122 12.67 6.28 -37.11
C ILE A 122 13.34 6.85 -38.36
N ILE A 123 12.53 7.10 -39.40
CA ILE A 123 13.02 7.69 -40.67
C ILE A 123 12.85 9.18 -40.73
N ASP A 124 11.83 9.72 -40.03
CA ASP A 124 11.58 11.17 -39.99
C ASP A 124 10.77 11.53 -38.74
N VAL A 125 10.90 12.78 -38.28
CA VAL A 125 10.16 13.32 -37.15
C VAL A 125 9.64 14.70 -37.51
N ILE A 126 8.33 14.86 -37.57
CA ILE A 126 7.66 16.08 -37.97
C ILE A 126 6.98 16.70 -36.76
N LYS A 127 7.34 17.91 -36.41
CA LYS A 127 6.69 18.67 -35.33
C LYS A 127 5.59 19.55 -35.92
N LYS A 128 4.36 19.43 -35.42
CA LYS A 128 3.22 20.24 -35.83
C LYS A 128 2.34 20.52 -34.61
N ASN A 129 2.29 21.78 -34.23
CA ASN A 129 1.57 22.26 -33.03
C ASN A 129 2.04 21.51 -31.75
N GLU A 130 1.10 20.96 -30.96
CA GLU A 130 1.35 20.24 -29.74
C GLU A 130 1.75 18.76 -29.97
N ASN A 131 1.81 18.32 -31.23
CA ASN A 131 2.10 16.94 -31.57
C ASN A 131 3.42 16.78 -32.30
N VAL A 132 4.05 15.65 -32.07
CA VAL A 132 5.21 15.16 -32.81
C VAL A 132 4.82 13.89 -33.53
N TYR A 133 4.94 13.88 -34.84
CA TYR A 133 4.64 12.76 -35.71
C TYR A 133 5.92 12.01 -36.02
N VAL A 134 5.97 10.76 -35.58
CA VAL A 134 7.14 9.88 -35.76
C VAL A 134 6.89 8.94 -36.93
N ASN A 135 7.61 9.15 -38.03
CA ASN A 135 7.53 8.34 -39.21
C ASN A 135 8.54 7.18 -39.12
N LEU A 136 8.05 5.97 -39.28
CA LEU A 136 8.84 4.74 -39.16
C LEU A 136 9.11 4.13 -40.52
N GLU A 137 10.15 3.31 -40.61
CA GLU A 137 10.35 2.47 -41.78
C GLU A 137 9.15 1.53 -41.99
N LYS A 138 8.78 1.31 -43.28
CA LYS A 138 7.66 0.41 -43.60
C LYS A 138 8.04 -1.02 -43.19
N GLY A 139 7.43 -1.49 -42.11
CA GLY A 139 7.58 -2.84 -41.60
C GLY A 139 6.32 -3.67 -41.73
N LYS A 140 6.41 -4.99 -41.55
CA LYS A 140 5.25 -5.90 -41.46
C LYS A 140 4.64 -5.85 -40.05
N ILE A 141 4.36 -4.67 -39.52
CA ILE A 141 3.68 -4.48 -38.24
C ILE A 141 2.34 -3.79 -38.52
N ASP A 142 1.27 -4.40 -38.09
CA ASP A 142 -0.03 -3.75 -38.07
C ASP A 142 -0.09 -2.80 -36.87
N LEU A 143 0.18 -1.52 -37.12
CA LEU A 143 0.15 -0.50 -36.06
C LEU A 143 -1.23 -0.26 -35.44
N LYS A 144 -2.32 -0.80 -36.05
CA LYS A 144 -3.66 -0.74 -35.44
C LYS A 144 -3.78 -1.70 -34.25
N ASN A 145 -3.21 -2.90 -34.41
CA ASN A 145 -3.37 -3.99 -33.45
C ASN A 145 -2.11 -4.24 -32.62
N THR A 146 -1.00 -3.55 -32.93
CA THR A 146 0.27 -3.70 -32.22
C THR A 146 0.59 -2.40 -31.49
N LEU A 147 0.50 -2.43 -30.15
CA LEU A 147 0.87 -1.28 -29.35
C LEU A 147 2.39 -1.17 -29.29
N PRO A 148 2.95 0.05 -29.51
CA PRO A 148 4.35 0.30 -29.23
C PRO A 148 4.62 0.17 -27.71
N ASP A 149 5.69 -0.45 -27.32
CA ASP A 149 6.18 -0.43 -25.94
C ASP A 149 6.90 0.88 -25.61
N PHE A 150 7.18 1.65 -26.68
CA PHE A 150 7.81 2.95 -26.67
C PHE A 150 9.24 2.98 -26.07
N SER A 151 9.89 1.86 -25.95
CA SER A 151 11.32 1.84 -25.66
C SER A 151 12.10 2.27 -26.89
N ILE A 152 12.99 3.23 -26.69
CA ILE A 152 13.82 3.80 -27.76
C ILE A 152 15.23 3.23 -27.61
N TYR A 153 15.83 2.86 -28.74
CA TYR A 153 17.20 2.40 -28.83
C TYR A 153 18.01 3.41 -29.64
N GLU A 154 19.10 3.89 -29.08
CA GLU A 154 20.02 4.76 -29.79
C GLU A 154 20.83 3.98 -30.82
N THR A 155 21.00 4.58 -32.01
CA THR A 155 21.70 3.93 -33.13
C THR A 155 23.18 3.67 -32.80
N GLU A 156 23.85 4.62 -32.15
CA GLU A 156 25.29 4.55 -31.91
C GLU A 156 25.64 3.57 -30.78
N SER A 157 24.83 3.49 -29.73
CA SER A 157 25.12 2.72 -28.54
C SER A 157 24.27 1.46 -28.39
N ASN A 158 23.24 1.28 -29.23
CA ASN A 158 22.16 0.30 -29.06
C ASN A 158 21.57 0.30 -27.66
N LYS A 159 21.70 1.41 -26.95
CA LYS A 159 21.23 1.58 -25.56
C LYS A 159 19.74 1.81 -25.55
N MET A 160 19.05 1.04 -24.74
CA MET A 160 17.62 1.23 -24.51
C MET A 160 17.37 2.45 -23.62
N ILE A 161 16.45 3.32 -24.07
CA ILE A 161 15.96 4.45 -23.29
C ILE A 161 14.48 4.23 -23.01
N SER A 162 14.17 3.90 -21.77
CA SER A 162 12.77 3.69 -21.36
C SER A 162 12.00 5.01 -21.29
N ARG A 163 10.74 5.00 -21.73
CA ARG A 163 9.77 6.08 -21.51
C ARG A 163 9.36 6.21 -20.07
N GLU A 164 9.43 5.13 -19.33
CA GLU A 164 9.04 5.12 -17.92
C GLU A 164 10.04 5.90 -17.09
N GLY A 165 9.51 6.71 -16.21
CA GLY A 165 10.25 7.41 -15.18
C GLY A 165 9.76 6.96 -13.82
N VAL A 166 10.65 7.01 -12.84
CA VAL A 166 10.30 6.77 -11.43
C VAL A 166 10.58 8.05 -10.66
N ASP A 167 9.58 8.53 -9.92
CA ASP A 167 9.71 9.72 -9.07
C ASP A 167 9.12 9.46 -7.68
N ASP A 168 9.42 10.37 -6.74
CA ASP A 168 8.93 10.29 -5.39
C ASP A 168 7.44 10.67 -5.34
N TYR A 169 6.66 9.91 -4.58
CA TYR A 169 5.29 10.29 -4.23
C TYR A 169 5.34 11.21 -3.01
N VAL A 170 5.35 12.52 -3.28
CA VAL A 170 5.62 13.56 -2.29
C VAL A 170 4.46 13.89 -1.35
N SER A 171 3.28 13.32 -1.58
CA SER A 171 2.10 13.57 -0.74
C SER A 171 2.25 13.01 0.68
N LEU A 172 3.08 11.99 0.87
CA LEU A 172 3.27 11.28 2.14
C LEU A 172 4.76 11.02 2.37
N VAL A 173 5.19 11.01 3.64
CA VAL A 173 6.54 10.54 4.01
C VAL A 173 6.74 9.08 3.60
N GLY A 174 5.68 8.26 3.78
CA GLY A 174 5.64 6.89 3.28
C GLY A 174 6.60 5.95 4.01
N ILE A 175 6.64 6.00 5.35
CA ILE A 175 7.55 5.17 6.16
C ILE A 175 7.43 3.67 5.85
N GLN A 176 6.23 3.19 5.48
CA GLN A 176 6.00 1.80 5.08
C GLN A 176 6.84 1.38 3.88
N GLY A 177 7.00 2.25 2.89
CA GLY A 177 7.86 1.97 1.75
C GLY A 177 9.33 1.83 2.14
N HIS A 178 9.82 2.61 3.11
CA HIS A 178 11.17 2.43 3.66
C HIS A 178 11.29 1.10 4.41
N ILE A 179 10.32 0.76 5.26
CA ILE A 179 10.31 -0.49 6.04
C ILE A 179 10.33 -1.69 5.10
N PHE A 180 9.39 -1.78 4.16
CA PHE A 180 9.31 -2.94 3.27
C PHE A 180 10.47 -3.01 2.27
N SER A 181 10.97 -1.87 1.81
CA SER A 181 12.19 -1.84 1.00
C SER A 181 13.41 -2.34 1.77
N PHE A 182 13.55 -1.99 3.05
CA PHE A 182 14.61 -2.50 3.91
C PHE A 182 14.46 -4.01 4.13
N LEU A 183 13.27 -4.49 4.48
CA LEU A 183 13.00 -5.91 4.68
C LEU A 183 13.32 -6.74 3.44
N TYR A 184 12.91 -6.27 2.27
CA TYR A 184 13.13 -6.97 1.01
C TYR A 184 14.61 -6.93 0.58
N ASN A 185 15.21 -5.75 0.51
CA ASN A 185 16.54 -5.57 -0.08
C ASN A 185 17.70 -5.88 0.88
N ASN A 186 17.52 -5.68 2.19
CA ASN A 186 18.57 -5.87 3.19
C ASN A 186 18.39 -7.16 4.01
N CYS A 187 17.16 -7.49 4.35
CA CYS A 187 16.86 -8.72 5.13
C CYS A 187 16.51 -9.91 4.22
N HIS A 188 16.45 -9.72 2.90
CA HIS A 188 16.11 -10.76 1.90
C HIS A 188 14.76 -11.43 2.14
N ILE A 189 13.81 -10.71 2.74
CA ILE A 189 12.45 -11.19 2.96
C ILE A 189 11.66 -11.04 1.67
N SER A 190 11.04 -12.12 1.18
CA SER A 190 10.25 -12.08 -0.05
C SER A 190 9.05 -11.13 0.07
N LEU A 191 8.59 -10.60 -1.07
CA LEU A 191 7.41 -9.72 -1.11
C LEU A 191 6.16 -10.42 -0.53
N SER A 192 5.96 -11.69 -0.84
CA SER A 192 4.87 -12.50 -0.27
C SER A 192 4.96 -12.56 1.27
N MET A 193 6.17 -12.73 1.81
CA MET A 193 6.36 -12.75 3.27
C MET A 193 6.09 -11.39 3.92
N CYS A 194 6.35 -10.28 3.21
CA CYS A 194 5.97 -8.95 3.68
C CYS A 194 4.44 -8.81 3.86
N TYR A 195 3.65 -9.36 2.93
CA TYR A 195 2.19 -9.41 3.06
C TYR A 195 1.74 -10.29 4.23
N HIS A 196 2.33 -11.47 4.41
CA HIS A 196 2.03 -12.34 5.55
C HIS A 196 2.35 -11.68 6.89
N ILE A 197 3.48 -10.97 7.00
CA ILE A 197 3.85 -10.21 8.20
C ILE A 197 2.81 -9.11 8.48
N ASN A 198 2.37 -8.37 7.46
CA ASN A 198 1.36 -7.34 7.62
C ASN A 198 0.02 -7.91 8.12
N ASN A 199 -0.46 -9.02 7.55
CA ASN A 199 -1.66 -9.73 7.98
C ASN A 199 -1.56 -10.25 9.41
N LEU A 200 -0.40 -10.82 9.76
CA LEU A 200 -0.10 -11.32 11.10
C LEU A 200 -0.15 -10.18 12.15
N LEU A 201 0.49 -9.07 11.87
CA LEU A 201 0.49 -7.90 12.77
C LEU A 201 -0.92 -7.35 12.98
N LEU A 202 -1.75 -7.28 11.94
CA LEU A 202 -3.14 -6.86 12.07
C LEU A 202 -3.94 -7.84 12.95
N ALA A 203 -3.83 -9.14 12.71
CA ALA A 203 -4.51 -10.15 13.52
C ALA A 203 -4.11 -10.08 15.00
N VAL A 204 -2.81 -9.93 15.30
CA VAL A 204 -2.32 -9.76 16.69
C VAL A 204 -2.95 -8.53 17.34
N VAL A 205 -2.89 -7.37 16.66
CA VAL A 205 -3.40 -6.11 17.19
C VAL A 205 -4.90 -6.20 17.49
N LEU A 206 -5.70 -6.74 16.58
CA LEU A 206 -7.15 -6.86 16.76
C LEU A 206 -7.53 -7.87 17.85
N VAL A 207 -6.84 -8.99 17.96
CA VAL A 207 -7.04 -9.95 19.05
C VAL A 207 -6.69 -9.34 20.40
N VAL A 208 -5.59 -8.57 20.50
CA VAL A 208 -5.23 -7.83 21.71
C VAL A 208 -6.36 -6.85 22.10
N ILE A 209 -6.94 -6.12 21.15
CA ILE A 209 -8.08 -5.25 21.42
C ILE A 209 -9.26 -6.04 21.97
N CYS A 210 -9.63 -7.17 21.37
CA CYS A 210 -10.73 -8.01 21.86
C CYS A 210 -10.48 -8.52 23.28
N VAL A 211 -9.23 -8.88 23.60
CA VAL A 211 -8.84 -9.31 24.98
C VAL A 211 -8.97 -8.16 25.97
N LEU A 212 -8.53 -6.96 25.60
CA LEU A 212 -8.65 -5.76 26.44
C LEU A 212 -10.13 -5.35 26.63
N VAL A 213 -10.93 -5.40 25.57
CA VAL A 213 -12.37 -5.16 25.62
C VAL A 213 -13.07 -6.15 26.53
N LYS A 214 -12.74 -7.45 26.45
CA LYS A 214 -13.28 -8.47 27.37
C LYS A 214 -12.98 -8.14 28.83
N LYS A 215 -11.80 -7.62 29.13
CA LYS A 215 -11.44 -7.22 30.49
C LYS A 215 -12.31 -6.08 31.03
N LYS A 216 -12.66 -5.13 30.16
CA LYS A 216 -13.36 -3.88 30.52
C LYS A 216 -14.88 -3.98 30.42
N THR A 217 -15.38 -4.90 29.62
CA THR A 217 -16.82 -5.11 29.40
C THR A 217 -17.21 -6.55 29.78
N ASN A 218 -17.54 -7.38 28.80
CA ASN A 218 -17.88 -8.79 28.98
C ASN A 218 -17.47 -9.62 27.76
N LEU A 219 -17.63 -10.96 27.90
CA LEU A 219 -17.27 -11.90 26.85
C LEU A 219 -18.14 -11.73 25.60
N LEU A 220 -19.46 -11.47 25.76
CA LEU A 220 -20.37 -11.34 24.65
C LEU A 220 -19.99 -10.19 23.74
N PHE A 221 -19.74 -9.01 24.31
CA PHE A 221 -19.35 -7.83 23.55
C PHE A 221 -18.01 -8.04 22.84
N ALA A 222 -17.01 -8.62 23.52
CA ALA A 222 -15.73 -8.95 22.91
C ALA A 222 -15.87 -9.98 21.78
N SER A 223 -16.77 -10.94 21.89
CA SER A 223 -17.04 -11.93 20.85
C SER A 223 -17.71 -11.31 19.62
N ILE A 224 -18.69 -10.43 19.81
CA ILE A 224 -19.32 -9.69 18.71
C ILE A 224 -18.27 -8.86 17.97
N MET A 225 -17.43 -8.14 18.71
CA MET A 225 -16.36 -7.33 18.14
C MET A 225 -15.34 -8.18 17.37
N TYR A 226 -14.96 -9.33 17.92
CA TYR A 226 -14.07 -10.27 17.23
C TYR A 226 -14.68 -10.79 15.92
N ILE A 227 -15.95 -11.19 15.93
CA ILE A 227 -16.67 -11.64 14.73
C ILE A 227 -16.74 -10.51 13.70
N SER A 228 -17.10 -9.29 14.14
CA SER A 228 -17.18 -8.12 13.26
C SER A 228 -15.84 -7.79 12.60
N PHE A 229 -14.74 -7.87 13.33
CA PHE A 229 -13.40 -7.67 12.76
C PHE A 229 -13.02 -8.78 11.79
N THR A 230 -13.26 -10.05 12.18
CA THR A 230 -12.86 -11.21 11.38
C THR A 230 -13.64 -11.28 10.07
N LEU A 231 -14.93 -10.97 10.08
CA LEU A 231 -15.78 -11.04 8.90
C LEU A 231 -15.87 -9.71 8.12
N SER A 232 -15.12 -8.69 8.51
CA SER A 232 -15.12 -7.39 7.83
C SER A 232 -14.43 -7.48 6.46
N PRO A 233 -15.15 -7.28 5.34
CA PRO A 233 -14.54 -7.23 4.01
C PRO A 233 -13.51 -6.09 3.91
N TRP A 234 -13.77 -4.96 4.57
CA TRP A 234 -12.87 -3.83 4.63
C TRP A 234 -11.52 -4.19 5.25
N LEU A 235 -11.54 -4.81 6.43
CA LEU A 235 -10.29 -5.22 7.10
C LEU A 235 -9.55 -6.28 6.29
N THR A 236 -10.27 -7.23 5.67
CA THR A 236 -9.66 -8.22 4.79
C THR A 236 -8.99 -7.57 3.57
N THR A 237 -9.63 -6.57 2.97
CA THR A 237 -9.06 -5.81 1.85
C THR A 237 -7.81 -5.04 2.26
N PHE A 238 -7.89 -4.25 3.32
CA PHE A 238 -6.76 -3.41 3.76
C PHE A 238 -5.62 -4.19 4.41
N SER A 239 -5.90 -5.37 4.98
CA SER A 239 -4.86 -6.23 5.53
C SER A 239 -3.85 -6.67 4.48
N ARG A 240 -4.31 -6.83 3.24
CA ARG A 240 -3.53 -7.30 2.08
C ARG A 240 -2.80 -6.20 1.33
N SER A 241 -2.74 -5.01 1.89
CA SER A 241 -2.04 -3.89 1.27
C SER A 241 -0.85 -3.46 2.12
N LEU A 242 0.32 -3.40 1.51
CA LEU A 242 1.54 -2.87 2.13
C LEU A 242 1.51 -1.34 2.24
N TYR A 243 0.70 -0.68 1.41
CA TYR A 243 0.52 0.77 1.46
C TYR A 243 -0.21 1.21 2.72
N TRP A 244 -1.29 0.52 3.08
CA TRP A 244 -2.16 0.94 4.18
C TRP A 244 -1.62 0.61 5.56
N ILE A 245 -0.84 -0.47 5.72
CA ILE A 245 -0.35 -1.00 7.01
C ILE A 245 -1.44 -0.93 8.09
N ALA A 246 -2.58 -1.59 7.85
CA ALA A 246 -3.81 -1.45 8.63
C ALA A 246 -3.64 -1.72 10.12
N PHE A 247 -2.66 -2.53 10.53
CA PHE A 247 -2.36 -2.77 11.94
C PHE A 247 -2.03 -1.47 12.70
N ALA A 248 -1.39 -0.49 12.03
CA ALA A 248 -1.00 0.78 12.64
C ALA A 248 -2.21 1.65 13.04
N TRP A 249 -3.37 1.44 12.40
CA TRP A 249 -4.60 2.18 12.71
C TRP A 249 -5.14 1.89 14.13
N PHE A 250 -4.85 0.70 14.63
CA PHE A 250 -5.44 0.17 15.86
C PHE A 250 -4.50 0.24 17.06
N ILE A 251 -3.21 0.48 16.87
CA ILE A 251 -2.24 0.60 17.99
C ILE A 251 -2.61 1.76 18.93
N PRO A 252 -3.02 2.96 18.44
CA PRO A 252 -3.45 4.04 19.33
C PRO A 252 -4.60 3.65 20.26
N CYS A 253 -5.55 2.82 19.77
CA CYS A 253 -6.64 2.29 20.59
C CYS A 253 -6.13 1.43 21.75
N ILE A 254 -5.17 0.53 21.49
CA ILE A 254 -4.55 -0.30 22.54
C ILE A 254 -3.88 0.59 23.60
N MET A 255 -3.11 1.58 23.16
CA MET A 255 -2.40 2.48 24.08
C MET A 255 -3.35 3.33 24.92
N ALA A 256 -4.45 3.82 24.31
CA ALA A 256 -5.50 4.52 25.03
C ALA A 256 -6.17 3.63 26.10
N MET A 257 -6.53 2.40 25.73
CA MET A 257 -7.12 1.44 26.67
C MET A 257 -6.21 1.11 27.84
N LEU A 258 -4.92 0.91 27.59
CA LEU A 258 -3.90 0.65 28.62
C LEU A 258 -3.66 1.86 29.49
N TYR A 259 -3.71 3.07 28.93
CA TYR A 259 -3.61 4.30 29.72
C TYR A 259 -4.75 4.40 30.72
N PHE A 260 -5.99 4.28 30.29
CA PHE A 260 -7.16 4.34 31.18
C PHE A 260 -7.28 3.16 32.14
N ASP A 261 -6.55 2.06 31.91
CA ASP A 261 -6.46 0.93 32.84
C ASP A 261 -5.45 1.17 33.99
N GLN A 262 -4.33 1.81 33.67
CA GLN A 262 -3.20 1.92 34.61
C GLN A 262 -2.81 3.37 34.96
N TYR A 263 -3.32 4.37 34.26
CA TYR A 263 -2.98 5.79 34.37
C TYR A 263 -1.45 6.09 34.35
N LYS A 264 -0.67 5.27 33.60
CA LYS A 264 0.77 5.45 33.47
C LYS A 264 1.12 6.32 32.28
N LYS A 265 1.82 7.44 32.48
CA LYS A 265 2.22 8.41 31.43
C LYS A 265 2.95 7.76 30.25
N ARG A 266 3.65 6.63 30.43
CA ARG A 266 4.29 5.88 29.33
C ARG A 266 3.31 5.48 28.21
N TYR A 267 2.06 5.18 28.54
CA TYR A 267 1.07 4.81 27.53
C TYR A 267 0.57 6.01 26.72
N LEU A 268 0.58 7.23 27.29
CA LEU A 268 0.34 8.45 26.52
C LEU A 268 1.47 8.71 25.52
N VAL A 269 2.72 8.54 25.94
CA VAL A 269 3.87 8.67 25.04
C VAL A 269 3.80 7.63 23.92
N LEU A 270 3.49 6.37 24.23
CA LEU A 270 3.33 5.32 23.22
C LEU A 270 2.15 5.56 22.30
N MET A 271 1.05 6.12 22.80
CA MET A 271 -0.10 6.54 21.99
C MET A 271 0.33 7.64 21.00
N TYR A 272 1.02 8.67 21.48
CA TYR A 272 1.56 9.73 20.63
C TYR A 272 2.49 9.17 19.55
N LEU A 273 3.44 8.31 19.91
CA LEU A 273 4.36 7.70 18.97
C LEU A 273 3.63 6.81 17.93
N SER A 274 2.58 6.09 18.34
CA SER A 274 1.79 5.26 17.41
C SER A 274 0.98 6.12 16.43
N VAL A 275 0.44 7.25 16.87
CA VAL A 275 -0.22 8.23 15.99
C VAL A 275 0.80 8.87 15.05
N LEU A 276 1.96 9.27 15.55
CA LEU A 276 3.05 9.83 14.73
C LEU A 276 3.50 8.82 13.66
N PHE A 277 3.68 7.55 14.03
CA PHE A 277 4.01 6.47 13.09
C PHE A 277 2.94 6.35 12.00
N LYS A 278 1.65 6.40 12.36
CA LYS A 278 0.57 6.37 11.37
C LYS A 278 0.58 7.62 10.47
N CYS A 279 0.84 8.80 11.01
CA CYS A 279 0.95 10.03 10.20
C CYS A 279 2.13 9.99 9.23
N LEU A 280 3.26 9.39 9.62
CA LEU A 280 4.42 9.19 8.73
C LEU A 280 4.14 8.17 7.62
N ALA A 281 3.25 7.20 7.86
CA ALA A 281 2.80 6.27 6.83
C ALA A 281 1.75 6.90 5.90
N GLY A 282 0.83 7.69 6.47
CA GLY A 282 -0.23 8.40 5.76
C GLY A 282 -1.23 8.96 6.76
N TYR A 283 -1.74 10.14 6.49
CA TYR A 283 -2.67 10.84 7.38
C TYR A 283 -4.13 10.50 7.10
N GLU A 284 -4.40 9.68 6.09
CA GLU A 284 -5.74 9.24 5.78
C GLU A 284 -6.37 8.52 6.99
N TYR A 285 -7.66 8.75 7.19
CA TYR A 285 -8.46 8.17 8.30
C TYR A 285 -8.00 8.56 9.71
N ILE A 286 -7.14 9.58 9.88
CA ILE A 286 -6.62 9.95 11.20
C ILE A 286 -7.72 10.33 12.19
N SER A 287 -8.76 11.03 11.76
CA SER A 287 -9.93 11.36 12.59
C SER A 287 -10.68 10.11 13.05
N THR A 288 -10.91 9.16 12.15
CA THR A 288 -11.55 7.87 12.46
C THR A 288 -10.71 7.05 13.44
N ILE A 289 -9.38 7.06 13.28
CA ILE A 289 -8.44 6.40 14.17
C ILE A 289 -8.51 6.99 15.58
N PHE A 290 -8.58 8.30 15.70
CA PHE A 290 -8.74 8.99 16.99
C PHE A 290 -10.09 8.67 17.64
N ILE A 291 -11.19 8.73 16.89
CA ILE A 291 -12.52 8.38 17.40
C ILE A 291 -12.52 6.95 17.92
N PHE A 292 -11.98 6.00 17.14
CA PHE A 292 -11.90 4.59 17.55
C PHE A 292 -10.99 4.39 18.78
N ALA A 293 -9.85 5.08 18.83
CA ALA A 293 -8.93 5.00 19.96
C ALA A 293 -9.57 5.46 21.27
N LEU A 294 -10.48 6.44 21.22
CA LEU A 294 -11.10 7.04 22.39
C LEU A 294 -12.49 6.46 22.71
N ALA A 295 -13.14 5.75 21.78
CA ALA A 295 -14.52 5.28 21.94
C ALA A 295 -14.72 4.43 23.20
N ILE A 296 -13.88 3.43 23.43
CA ILE A 296 -14.01 2.52 24.59
C ILE A 296 -13.61 3.22 25.89
N PRO A 297 -12.44 3.91 25.99
CA PRO A 297 -12.14 4.74 27.13
C PRO A 297 -13.24 5.74 27.45
N PHE A 298 -13.82 6.38 26.45
CA PHE A 298 -14.89 7.36 26.63
C PHE A 298 -16.18 6.72 27.19
N ALA A 299 -16.57 5.57 26.68
CA ALA A 299 -17.69 4.80 27.20
C ALA A 299 -17.47 4.39 28.68
N GLU A 300 -16.24 4.05 29.04
CA GLU A 300 -15.89 3.70 30.42
C GLU A 300 -15.97 4.91 31.37
N ILE A 301 -15.51 6.10 30.92
CA ILE A 301 -15.64 7.36 31.66
C ILE A 301 -17.11 7.68 31.94
N ILE A 302 -17.97 7.58 30.92
CA ILE A 302 -19.40 7.82 31.05
C ILE A 302 -20.04 6.81 32.03
N LYS A 303 -19.76 5.52 31.87
CA LYS A 303 -20.28 4.46 32.72
C LYS A 303 -19.91 4.64 34.18
N ASN A 304 -18.67 5.02 34.47
CA ASN A 304 -18.14 5.18 35.82
C ASN A 304 -18.41 6.56 36.41
N ARG A 305 -19.09 7.44 35.70
CA ARG A 305 -19.37 8.84 36.10
C ARG A 305 -18.11 9.58 36.57
N VAL A 306 -16.96 9.31 35.93
CA VAL A 306 -15.70 9.96 36.29
C VAL A 306 -15.80 11.45 36.01
N ASN A 307 -15.45 12.25 37.01
CA ASN A 307 -15.50 13.70 36.88
C ASN A 307 -14.46 14.20 35.87
N TRP A 308 -14.86 15.07 34.95
CA TRP A 308 -13.98 15.68 33.95
C TRP A 308 -12.73 16.33 34.57
N LYS A 309 -12.82 16.91 35.77
CA LYS A 309 -11.67 17.47 36.49
C LYS A 309 -10.60 16.42 36.78
N THR A 310 -11.02 15.17 37.07
CA THR A 310 -10.10 14.06 37.31
C THR A 310 -9.39 13.64 36.01
N ILE A 311 -10.13 13.64 34.88
CA ILE A 311 -9.55 13.32 33.58
C ILE A 311 -8.49 14.37 33.19
N ILE A 312 -8.84 15.65 33.28
CA ILE A 312 -7.93 16.75 32.95
C ILE A 312 -6.67 16.66 33.84
N LYS A 313 -6.81 16.41 35.14
CA LYS A 313 -5.66 16.26 36.06
C LYS A 313 -4.71 15.10 35.67
N HIS A 314 -5.21 14.07 34.98
CA HIS A 314 -4.38 12.95 34.51
C HIS A 314 -3.77 13.19 33.13
N LEU A 315 -4.34 14.11 32.33
CA LEU A 315 -3.83 14.46 31.00
C LEU A 315 -2.76 15.55 31.04
N CYS A 316 -2.82 16.44 32.05
CA CYS A 316 -1.79 17.42 32.36
C CYS A 316 -0.73 16.86 33.32
#